data_4cd7e341ce90c1f9e1ad57c74ab8361f
#
_entry.id   4cd7e341ce90c1f9e1ad57c74ab8361f
#
_cell.length_a   1.000
_cell.length_b   1.000
_cell.length_c   1.000
_cell.angle_alpha   90.00
_cell.angle_beta   90.00
_cell.angle_gamma   90.00
#
_symmetry.space_group_name_H-M   'P 1'
#
loop_
_entity.id
_entity.type
_entity.pdbx_description
1 polymer ?
#
loop_
_entity_poly.entity_id
_entity_poly.type
_entity_poly.pdbx_seq_one_letter_code
_entity_poly.pdbx_strand_id
1 'polypeptide(L)'
;MDLSKYFDTLNHELLMNLLRKNIHDKRVIELIKRYLKAGVMENGLLVKTEEGSPQGGPLSPLLANIYLNEYDWEMARRGVPVIRYADDIVVLAKSKRAAERLLETTRRYLEGKLKLKMNVGKSKVVSVFAIRNFKFLGFALGKGKNGIYIRAHTKSLKKAKAKLKELTSRSQGRNVRVVMQRVKVYIRGWLGYFGIASMRTTMQRWDEWLRRRFRCYIWKQWKRPGKRARSLIQLGI
;
A
#
# COMPACT_ATOMS: atom_id res chain seq x y z
N MET A 1 1.86 12.46 4.30
CA MET A 1 0.88 13.34 3.62
C MET A 1 0.26 12.52 2.51
N ASP A 2 -0.99 12.76 2.20
CA ASP A 2 -1.78 12.01 1.20
C ASP A 2 -2.46 13.03 0.28
N LEU A 3 -2.52 12.74 -1.02
CA LEU A 3 -3.18 13.60 -1.99
C LEU A 3 -4.62 13.15 -2.20
N SER A 4 -5.52 14.10 -2.40
CA SER A 4 -6.93 13.80 -2.61
C SER A 4 -7.18 13.50 -4.09
N LYS A 5 -7.64 12.28 -4.40
CA LYS A 5 -7.99 11.86 -5.77
C LYS A 5 -6.89 12.19 -6.80
N TYR A 6 -5.65 11.88 -6.47
CA TYR A 6 -4.48 12.33 -7.22
C TYR A 6 -4.57 12.05 -8.72
N PHE A 7 -4.92 10.82 -9.09
CA PHE A 7 -5.05 10.43 -10.51
C PHE A 7 -6.21 11.14 -11.23
N ASP A 8 -7.23 11.57 -10.51
CA ASP A 8 -8.42 12.21 -11.08
C ASP A 8 -8.28 13.74 -11.21
N THR A 9 -7.24 14.33 -10.58
CA THR A 9 -7.05 15.79 -10.50
C THR A 9 -5.77 16.28 -11.18
N LEU A 10 -5.10 15.44 -11.96
CA LEU A 10 -3.92 15.83 -12.73
C LEU A 10 -4.28 16.87 -13.79
N ASN A 11 -3.68 18.05 -13.73
CA ASN A 11 -3.91 19.09 -14.73
C ASN A 11 -3.15 18.75 -16.02
N HIS A 12 -3.90 18.54 -17.11
CA HIS A 12 -3.34 18.12 -18.41
C HIS A 12 -2.38 19.15 -18.99
N GLU A 13 -2.68 20.44 -18.88
CA GLU A 13 -1.84 21.49 -19.42
C GLU A 13 -0.47 21.53 -18.74
N LEU A 14 -0.46 21.53 -17.40
CA LEU A 14 0.78 21.49 -16.64
C LEU A 14 1.60 20.23 -16.96
N LEU A 15 0.94 19.07 -17.01
CA LEU A 15 1.61 17.82 -17.36
C LEU A 15 2.24 17.87 -18.74
N MET A 16 1.49 18.38 -19.75
CA MET A 16 2.00 18.51 -21.11
C MET A 16 3.18 19.50 -21.19
N ASN A 17 3.17 20.57 -20.40
CA ASN A 17 4.30 21.50 -20.31
C ASN A 17 5.54 20.85 -19.70
N LEU A 18 5.37 20.00 -18.66
CA LEU A 18 6.47 19.24 -18.07
C LEU A 18 7.06 18.22 -19.06
N LEU A 19 6.22 17.50 -19.79
CA LEU A 19 6.66 16.54 -20.80
C LEU A 19 7.44 17.20 -21.92
N ARG A 20 7.01 18.37 -22.41
CA ARG A 20 7.69 19.12 -23.49
C ARG A 20 9.09 19.60 -23.10
N LYS A 21 9.41 19.72 -21.82
CA LYS A 21 10.77 20.07 -21.39
C LYS A 21 11.81 19.01 -21.82
N ASN A 22 11.39 17.73 -21.89
CA ASN A 22 12.30 16.61 -22.13
C ASN A 22 11.98 15.82 -23.41
N ILE A 23 10.74 15.89 -23.92
CA ILE A 23 10.28 15.18 -25.10
C ILE A 23 10.06 16.17 -26.23
N HIS A 24 10.91 16.09 -27.25
CA HIS A 24 10.86 17.01 -28.40
C HIS A 24 10.05 16.45 -29.59
N ASP A 25 9.79 15.13 -29.61
CA ASP A 25 8.95 14.53 -30.67
C ASP A 25 7.48 14.91 -30.48
N LYS A 26 6.99 15.72 -31.44
CA LYS A 26 5.59 16.21 -31.45
C LYS A 26 4.57 15.06 -31.55
N ARG A 27 4.92 13.96 -32.22
CA ARG A 27 4.02 12.79 -32.38
C ARG A 27 3.79 12.09 -31.07
N VAL A 28 4.86 11.92 -30.26
CA VAL A 28 4.78 11.32 -28.92
C VAL A 28 3.94 12.21 -28.00
N ILE A 29 4.17 13.51 -28.01
CA ILE A 29 3.40 14.48 -27.24
C ILE A 29 1.92 14.45 -27.60
N GLU A 30 1.59 14.41 -28.89
CA GLU A 30 0.20 14.35 -29.35
C GLU A 30 -0.47 13.02 -28.98
N LEU A 31 0.27 11.89 -29.04
CA LEU A 31 -0.22 10.58 -28.60
C LEU A 31 -0.58 10.58 -27.11
N ILE A 32 0.29 11.13 -26.25
CA ILE A 32 0.02 11.25 -24.81
C ILE A 32 -1.21 12.14 -24.56
N LYS A 33 -1.32 13.25 -25.29
CA LYS A 33 -2.48 14.14 -25.20
C LYS A 33 -3.79 13.44 -25.57
N ARG A 34 -3.79 12.65 -26.64
CA ARG A 34 -4.95 11.82 -27.04
C ARG A 34 -5.29 10.77 -25.99
N TYR A 35 -4.27 10.12 -25.42
CA TYR A 35 -4.47 9.16 -24.32
C TYR A 35 -5.15 9.81 -23.11
N LEU A 36 -4.72 11.00 -22.68
CA LEU A 36 -5.33 11.73 -21.56
C LEU A 36 -6.77 12.16 -21.86
N LYS A 37 -7.06 12.55 -23.12
CA LYS A 37 -8.39 13.00 -23.57
C LYS A 37 -9.35 11.86 -23.96
N ALA A 38 -8.86 10.62 -24.03
CA ALA A 38 -9.67 9.47 -24.45
C ALA A 38 -10.87 9.21 -23.53
N GLY A 39 -10.85 9.73 -22.31
CA GLY A 39 -11.91 9.53 -21.32
C GLY A 39 -11.84 8.17 -20.63
N VAL A 40 -12.78 7.95 -19.74
CA VAL A 40 -12.96 6.70 -18.98
C VAL A 40 -14.34 6.13 -19.27
N MET A 41 -14.41 4.84 -19.52
CA MET A 41 -15.70 4.16 -19.66
C MET A 41 -16.24 3.81 -18.28
N GLU A 42 -17.30 4.49 -17.85
CA GLU A 42 -18.03 4.19 -16.63
C GLU A 42 -19.44 3.69 -16.96
N ASN A 43 -19.79 2.50 -16.47
CA ASN A 43 -21.12 1.88 -16.70
C ASN A 43 -21.55 1.81 -18.18
N GLY A 44 -20.59 1.64 -19.11
CA GLY A 44 -20.86 1.58 -20.55
C GLY A 44 -21.00 2.94 -21.25
N LEU A 45 -20.82 4.05 -20.52
CA LEU A 45 -20.81 5.41 -21.08
C LEU A 45 -19.39 5.97 -21.07
N LEU A 46 -19.00 6.62 -22.20
CA LEU A 46 -17.71 7.29 -22.31
C LEU A 46 -17.80 8.68 -21.66
N VAL A 47 -17.17 8.83 -20.50
CA VAL A 47 -17.05 10.12 -19.82
C VAL A 47 -15.75 10.79 -20.29
N LYS A 48 -15.86 11.92 -20.97
CA LYS A 48 -14.71 12.74 -21.34
C LYS A 48 -14.11 13.35 -20.09
N THR A 49 -12.79 13.25 -19.95
CA THR A 49 -12.04 13.82 -18.81
C THR A 49 -11.24 15.02 -19.30
N GLU A 50 -11.48 16.19 -18.70
CA GLU A 50 -10.67 17.41 -18.93
C GLU A 50 -9.45 17.47 -18.00
N GLU A 51 -9.51 16.74 -16.89
CA GLU A 51 -8.45 16.59 -15.88
C GLU A 51 -8.27 15.11 -15.53
N GLY A 52 -7.13 14.79 -14.94
CA GLY A 52 -6.84 13.44 -14.46
C GLY A 52 -6.21 12.52 -15.50
N SER A 53 -5.92 11.31 -15.05
CA SER A 53 -5.38 10.23 -15.87
C SER A 53 -6.18 8.96 -15.65
N PRO A 54 -6.50 8.17 -16.69
CA PRO A 54 -7.31 6.97 -16.55
C PRO A 54 -6.79 6.02 -15.47
N GLN A 55 -7.61 5.70 -14.47
CA GLN A 55 -7.22 4.76 -13.42
C GLN A 55 -7.05 3.35 -14.02
N GLY A 56 -5.92 2.70 -13.70
CA GLY A 56 -5.59 1.38 -14.26
C GLY A 56 -4.95 1.40 -15.66
N GLY A 57 -4.79 2.56 -16.27
CA GLY A 57 -4.05 2.70 -17.53
C GLY A 57 -2.53 2.50 -17.33
N PRO A 58 -1.83 1.85 -18.27
CA PRO A 58 -0.42 1.52 -18.12
C PRO A 58 0.50 2.74 -18.03
N LEU A 59 0.11 3.85 -18.65
CA LEU A 59 0.88 5.09 -18.69
C LEU A 59 0.63 5.99 -17.47
N SER A 60 -0.52 5.86 -16.81
CA SER A 60 -0.94 6.74 -15.72
C SER A 60 0.04 6.82 -14.55
N PRO A 61 0.65 5.71 -14.05
CA PRO A 61 1.63 5.79 -12.97
C PRO A 61 2.90 6.55 -13.36
N LEU A 62 3.34 6.43 -14.64
CA LEU A 62 4.51 7.13 -15.14
C LEU A 62 4.24 8.64 -15.22
N LEU A 63 3.12 9.04 -15.82
CA LEU A 63 2.71 10.44 -15.94
C LEU A 63 2.54 11.11 -14.58
N ALA A 64 1.93 10.39 -13.63
CA ALA A 64 1.79 10.82 -12.25
C ALA A 64 3.16 11.04 -11.58
N ASN A 65 4.12 10.14 -11.77
CA ASN A 65 5.46 10.32 -11.22
C ASN A 65 6.20 11.51 -11.85
N ILE A 66 6.07 11.72 -13.16
CA ILE A 66 6.65 12.90 -13.85
C ILE A 66 6.05 14.20 -13.28
N TYR A 67 4.74 14.21 -13.03
CA TYR A 67 4.07 15.38 -12.48
C TYR A 67 4.56 15.78 -11.08
N LEU A 68 4.71 14.79 -10.17
CA LEU A 68 5.21 15.03 -8.81
C LEU A 68 6.73 15.18 -8.72
N ASN A 69 7.47 14.87 -9.78
CA ASN A 69 8.92 15.06 -9.80
C ASN A 69 9.32 16.55 -9.60
N GLU A 70 8.49 17.50 -10.04
CA GLU A 70 8.72 18.94 -9.76
C GLU A 70 8.71 19.25 -8.26
N TYR A 71 7.84 18.56 -7.49
CA TYR A 71 7.83 18.67 -6.04
C TYR A 71 9.08 18.03 -5.42
N ASP A 72 9.51 16.88 -5.91
CA ASP A 72 10.72 16.20 -5.43
C ASP A 72 11.95 17.07 -5.61
N TRP A 73 12.13 17.69 -6.80
CA TRP A 73 13.20 18.64 -7.08
C TRP A 73 13.13 19.90 -6.20
N GLU A 74 11.97 20.45 -5.97
CA GLU A 74 11.80 21.62 -5.11
C GLU A 74 12.23 21.31 -3.67
N MET A 75 11.84 20.14 -3.14
CA MET A 75 12.24 19.72 -1.79
C MET A 75 13.74 19.41 -1.71
N ALA A 76 14.31 18.76 -2.72
CA ALA A 76 15.75 18.51 -2.81
C ALA A 76 16.55 19.82 -2.82
N ARG A 77 16.11 20.82 -3.62
CA ARG A 77 16.74 22.16 -3.67
C ARG A 77 16.70 22.87 -2.31
N ARG A 78 15.67 22.63 -1.50
CA ARG A 78 15.55 23.18 -0.14
C ARG A 78 16.31 22.38 0.92
N GLY A 79 16.97 21.30 0.54
CA GLY A 79 17.65 20.39 1.48
C GLY A 79 16.69 19.68 2.45
N VAL A 80 15.41 19.50 2.06
CA VAL A 80 14.40 18.84 2.87
C VAL A 80 14.31 17.36 2.51
N PRO A 81 14.59 16.45 3.45
CA PRO A 81 14.49 15.02 3.18
C PRO A 81 13.02 14.59 2.96
N VAL A 82 12.73 14.10 1.77
CA VAL A 82 11.41 13.60 1.37
C VAL A 82 11.53 12.16 0.90
N ILE A 83 10.59 11.33 1.30
CA ILE A 83 10.42 9.96 0.83
C ILE A 83 9.03 9.90 0.21
N ARG A 84 8.96 9.62 -1.10
CA ARG A 84 7.71 9.54 -1.84
C ARG A 84 7.55 8.16 -2.50
N TYR A 85 6.35 7.65 -2.46
CA TYR A 85 5.92 6.49 -3.22
C TYR A 85 4.55 6.80 -3.81
N ALA A 86 4.50 7.04 -5.11
CA ALA A 86 3.34 7.57 -5.82
C ALA A 86 2.82 8.86 -5.15
N ASP A 87 1.61 8.84 -4.62
CA ASP A 87 0.94 9.93 -3.90
C ASP A 87 1.18 9.94 -2.38
N ASP A 88 1.74 8.86 -1.84
CA ASP A 88 2.12 8.77 -0.42
C ASP A 88 3.46 9.50 -0.16
N ILE A 89 3.43 10.61 0.57
CA ILE A 89 4.59 11.48 0.85
C ILE A 89 4.92 11.50 2.33
N VAL A 90 6.18 11.27 2.68
CA VAL A 90 6.74 11.44 4.03
C VAL A 90 7.83 12.50 3.98
N VAL A 91 7.69 13.55 4.78
CA VAL A 91 8.69 14.61 4.92
C VAL A 91 9.29 14.53 6.33
N LEU A 92 10.60 14.52 6.42
CA LEU A 92 11.31 14.46 7.69
C LEU A 92 11.64 15.87 8.18
N ALA A 93 11.47 16.12 9.48
CA ALA A 93 11.77 17.39 10.11
C ALA A 93 12.43 17.20 11.48
N LYS A 94 13.33 18.12 11.86
CA LYS A 94 14.05 18.06 13.12
C LYS A 94 13.21 18.45 14.35
N SER A 95 12.11 19.21 14.15
CA SER A 95 11.24 19.64 15.25
C SER A 95 9.77 19.68 14.82
N LYS A 96 8.85 19.68 15.79
CA LYS A 96 7.40 19.81 15.54
C LYS A 96 7.07 21.08 14.77
N ARG A 97 7.62 22.23 15.21
CA ARG A 97 7.41 23.53 14.55
C ARG A 97 7.90 23.53 13.10
N ALA A 98 9.06 22.90 12.84
CA ALA A 98 9.57 22.75 11.48
C ALA A 98 8.65 21.84 10.64
N ALA A 99 8.13 20.74 11.22
CA ALA A 99 7.22 19.84 10.53
C ALA A 99 5.88 20.51 10.15
N GLU A 100 5.31 21.32 11.06
CA GLU A 100 4.10 22.09 10.81
C GLU A 100 4.30 23.12 9.69
N ARG A 101 5.43 23.84 9.72
CA ARG A 101 5.80 24.79 8.67
C ARG A 101 6.02 24.09 7.31
N LEU A 102 6.68 22.94 7.30
CA LEU A 102 6.87 22.16 6.08
C LEU A 102 5.56 21.62 5.53
N LEU A 103 4.63 21.19 6.39
CA LEU A 103 3.30 20.76 5.99
C LEU A 103 2.55 21.88 5.26
N GLU A 104 2.54 23.07 5.82
CA GLU A 104 1.88 24.24 5.21
C GLU A 104 2.57 24.69 3.93
N THR A 105 3.91 24.71 3.90
CA THR A 105 4.67 25.09 2.70
C THR A 105 4.47 24.08 1.57
N THR A 106 4.45 22.78 1.90
CA THR A 106 4.14 21.71 0.93
C THR A 106 2.73 21.87 0.37
N ARG A 107 1.75 22.13 1.24
CA ARG A 107 0.38 22.37 0.82
C ARG A 107 0.28 23.52 -0.18
N ARG A 108 0.87 24.68 0.14
CA ARG A 108 0.87 25.85 -0.76
C ARG A 108 1.54 25.53 -2.09
N TYR A 109 2.62 24.77 -2.10
CA TYR A 109 3.30 24.38 -3.32
C TYR A 109 2.43 23.45 -4.17
N LEU A 110 1.86 22.41 -3.58
CA LEU A 110 1.02 21.43 -4.27
C LEU A 110 -0.27 22.09 -4.80
N GLU A 111 -0.96 22.89 -3.99
CA GLU A 111 -2.20 23.55 -4.38
C GLU A 111 -1.96 24.73 -5.33
N GLY A 112 -0.93 25.54 -5.09
CA GLY A 112 -0.63 26.74 -5.88
C GLY A 112 0.03 26.43 -7.22
N LYS A 113 1.14 25.66 -7.22
CA LYS A 113 1.91 25.37 -8.43
C LYS A 113 1.43 24.14 -9.19
N LEU A 114 1.14 23.06 -8.48
CA LEU A 114 0.76 21.80 -9.12
C LEU A 114 -0.74 21.57 -9.20
N LYS A 115 -1.55 22.50 -8.70
CA LYS A 115 -3.02 22.40 -8.72
C LYS A 115 -3.60 21.12 -8.12
N LEU A 116 -2.81 20.48 -7.20
CA LEU A 116 -3.18 19.24 -6.52
C LEU A 116 -3.75 19.55 -5.14
N LYS A 117 -4.84 18.92 -4.76
CA LYS A 117 -5.46 19.10 -3.44
C LYS A 117 -4.87 18.12 -2.42
N MET A 118 -4.39 18.65 -1.29
CA MET A 118 -3.92 17.83 -0.18
C MET A 118 -5.09 17.32 0.66
N ASN A 119 -5.06 16.04 1.05
CA ASN A 119 -6.05 15.47 1.96
C ASN A 119 -5.69 15.85 3.40
N VAL A 120 -6.32 16.90 3.92
CA VAL A 120 -6.08 17.43 5.28
C VAL A 120 -6.39 16.39 6.36
N GLY A 121 -7.44 15.59 6.19
CA GLY A 121 -7.85 14.56 7.17
C GLY A 121 -6.85 13.41 7.33
N LYS A 122 -6.11 13.09 6.26
CA LYS A 122 -5.10 12.01 6.28
C LYS A 122 -3.67 12.53 6.46
N SER A 123 -3.40 13.80 6.18
CA SER A 123 -2.09 14.43 6.35
C SER A 123 -1.87 14.82 7.81
N LYS A 124 -0.83 14.29 8.45
CA LYS A 124 -0.58 14.48 9.89
C LYS A 124 0.89 14.68 10.17
N VAL A 125 1.18 15.57 11.12
CA VAL A 125 2.48 15.66 11.76
C VAL A 125 2.54 14.62 12.87
N VAL A 126 3.55 13.77 12.84
CA VAL A 126 3.74 12.67 13.79
C VAL A 126 5.13 12.80 14.42
N SER A 127 5.18 12.82 15.74
CA SER A 127 6.45 12.79 16.47
C SER A 127 7.08 11.39 16.42
N VAL A 128 8.41 11.34 16.31
CA VAL A 128 9.19 10.11 16.45
C VAL A 128 8.97 9.44 17.82
N PHE A 129 8.60 10.20 18.83
CA PHE A 129 8.25 9.69 20.17
C PHE A 129 6.82 9.10 20.24
N ALA A 130 5.93 9.46 19.31
CA ALA A 130 4.54 8.98 19.21
C ALA A 130 4.29 8.11 17.97
N ILE A 131 5.27 7.30 17.61
CA ILE A 131 5.35 6.50 16.37
C ILE A 131 4.20 5.49 16.18
N ARG A 132 3.44 5.14 17.22
CA ARG A 132 2.39 4.11 17.15
C ARG A 132 1.34 4.37 16.07
N ASN A 133 1.11 5.63 15.69
CA ASN A 133 0.12 6.05 14.69
C ASN A 133 0.71 6.29 13.29
N PHE A 134 2.03 6.14 13.14
CA PHE A 134 2.67 6.26 11.83
C PHE A 134 2.35 5.03 10.98
N LYS A 135 1.88 5.27 9.78
CA LYS A 135 1.65 4.24 8.76
C LYS A 135 2.17 4.72 7.42
N PHE A 136 3.07 3.97 6.84
CA PHE A 136 3.57 4.21 5.48
C PHE A 136 3.70 2.86 4.76
N LEU A 137 3.10 2.72 3.58
CA LEU A 137 3.12 1.51 2.76
C LEU A 137 2.76 0.22 3.54
N GLY A 138 1.83 0.29 4.48
CA GLY A 138 1.45 -0.86 5.31
C GLY A 138 2.39 -1.17 6.46
N PHE A 139 3.51 -0.47 6.58
CA PHE A 139 4.46 -0.56 7.70
C PHE A 139 4.16 0.48 8.79
N ALA A 140 4.73 0.25 9.94
CA ALA A 140 4.79 1.18 11.04
C ALA A 140 6.20 1.14 11.65
N LEU A 141 6.55 2.17 12.38
CA LEU A 141 7.79 2.21 13.15
C LEU A 141 7.51 1.79 14.59
N GLY A 142 8.47 1.18 15.23
CA GLY A 142 8.49 0.88 16.66
C GLY A 142 9.75 1.44 17.31
N LYS A 143 9.72 1.70 18.62
CA LYS A 143 10.88 2.09 19.40
C LYS A 143 11.23 0.93 20.35
N GLY A 144 12.45 0.45 20.27
CA GLY A 144 13.01 -0.59 21.15
C GLY A 144 14.24 -0.07 21.92
N LYS A 145 14.86 -0.95 22.70
CA LYS A 145 16.10 -0.63 23.42
C LYS A 145 17.23 -0.19 22.47
N ASN A 146 17.31 -0.81 21.31
CA ASN A 146 18.37 -0.57 20.31
C ASN A 146 17.96 0.48 19.24
N GLY A 147 16.97 1.34 19.51
CA GLY A 147 16.53 2.38 18.59
C GLY A 147 15.19 2.11 17.89
N ILE A 148 15.03 2.69 16.70
CA ILE A 148 13.82 2.57 15.89
C ILE A 148 13.91 1.32 15.02
N TYR A 149 12.82 0.56 14.94
CA TYR A 149 12.72 -0.61 14.08
C TYR A 149 11.44 -0.59 13.24
N ILE A 150 11.48 -1.27 12.08
CA ILE A 150 10.33 -1.40 11.18
C ILE A 150 9.46 -2.57 11.64
N ARG A 151 8.15 -2.37 11.68
CA ARG A 151 7.15 -3.42 11.93
C ARG A 151 6.01 -3.33 10.94
N ALA A 152 5.29 -4.43 10.70
CA ALA A 152 4.05 -4.36 9.95
C ALA A 152 2.99 -3.61 10.76
N HIS A 153 2.23 -2.73 10.09
CA HIS A 153 1.16 -1.97 10.73
C HIS A 153 0.03 -2.90 11.20
N THR A 154 -0.60 -2.57 12.32
CA THR A 154 -1.67 -3.41 12.93
C THR A 154 -2.84 -3.70 11.99
N LYS A 155 -3.21 -2.73 11.12
CA LYS A 155 -4.24 -2.95 10.08
C LYS A 155 -3.80 -4.00 9.05
N SER A 156 -2.52 -4.00 8.64
CA SER A 156 -1.95 -4.98 7.71
C SER A 156 -1.93 -6.39 8.33
N LEU A 157 -1.54 -6.50 9.60
CA LEU A 157 -1.60 -7.76 10.36
C LEU A 157 -3.04 -8.29 10.51
N LYS A 158 -3.99 -7.40 10.85
CA LYS A 158 -5.41 -7.77 10.96
C LYS A 158 -5.97 -8.27 9.62
N LYS A 159 -5.67 -7.57 8.52
CA LYS A 159 -6.09 -7.96 7.17
C LYS A 159 -5.52 -9.34 6.78
N ALA A 160 -4.23 -9.56 7.02
CA ALA A 160 -3.59 -10.85 6.74
C ALA A 160 -4.18 -11.98 7.61
N LYS A 161 -4.37 -11.75 8.91
CA LYS A 161 -5.00 -12.74 9.80
C LYS A 161 -6.43 -13.07 9.40
N ALA A 162 -7.21 -12.08 8.95
CA ALA A 162 -8.57 -12.29 8.43
C ALA A 162 -8.54 -13.16 7.16
N LYS A 163 -7.61 -12.91 6.22
CA LYS A 163 -7.46 -13.74 5.02
C LYS A 163 -7.03 -15.17 5.34
N LEU A 164 -6.09 -15.35 6.27
CA LEU A 164 -5.71 -16.68 6.75
C LEU A 164 -6.89 -17.40 7.43
N LYS A 165 -7.73 -16.68 8.19
CA LYS A 165 -8.95 -17.23 8.80
C LYS A 165 -9.93 -17.71 7.73
N GLU A 166 -10.14 -16.93 6.67
CA GLU A 166 -10.95 -17.28 5.51
C GLU A 166 -10.41 -18.54 4.81
N LEU A 167 -9.12 -18.54 4.43
CA LEU A 167 -8.46 -19.66 3.75
C LEU A 167 -8.51 -20.97 4.55
N THR A 168 -8.48 -20.89 5.88
CA THR A 168 -8.54 -22.03 6.79
C THR A 168 -9.95 -22.29 7.37
N SER A 169 -10.99 -21.77 6.73
CA SER A 169 -12.37 -22.05 7.13
C SER A 169 -12.73 -23.52 6.90
N ARG A 170 -13.13 -24.21 7.96
CA ARG A 170 -13.42 -25.65 7.94
C ARG A 170 -14.76 -26.00 7.23
N SER A 171 -15.48 -25.00 6.73
CA SER A 171 -16.77 -25.19 6.05
C SER A 171 -16.64 -25.24 4.52
N GLN A 172 -15.42 -25.17 3.97
CA GLN A 172 -15.18 -25.08 2.52
C GLN A 172 -15.27 -26.43 1.76
N GLY A 173 -15.39 -27.56 2.45
CA GLY A 173 -15.46 -28.88 1.82
C GLY A 173 -14.20 -29.32 1.07
N ARG A 174 -13.08 -28.60 1.16
CA ARG A 174 -11.83 -28.86 0.40
C ARG A 174 -10.91 -29.81 1.13
N ASN A 175 -10.04 -30.50 0.37
CA ASN A 175 -8.97 -31.33 0.94
C ASN A 175 -7.99 -30.43 1.70
N VAL A 176 -7.55 -30.88 2.90
CA VAL A 176 -6.63 -30.12 3.75
C VAL A 176 -5.31 -29.80 3.05
N ARG A 177 -4.79 -30.69 2.19
CA ARG A 177 -3.54 -30.44 1.42
C ARG A 177 -3.68 -29.22 0.50
N VAL A 178 -4.84 -29.06 -0.15
CA VAL A 178 -5.15 -27.90 -1.00
C VAL A 178 -5.20 -26.61 -0.17
N VAL A 179 -5.82 -26.69 1.02
CA VAL A 179 -5.90 -25.54 1.95
C VAL A 179 -4.50 -25.16 2.45
N MET A 180 -3.67 -26.13 2.81
CA MET A 180 -2.27 -25.88 3.22
C MET A 180 -1.47 -25.21 2.11
N GLN A 181 -1.61 -25.69 0.88
CA GLN A 181 -0.92 -25.08 -0.27
C GLN A 181 -1.36 -23.62 -0.50
N ARG A 182 -2.65 -23.33 -0.42
CA ARG A 182 -3.14 -21.94 -0.53
C ARG A 182 -2.63 -21.02 0.56
N VAL A 183 -2.60 -21.52 1.80
CA VAL A 183 -2.03 -20.79 2.94
C VAL A 183 -0.55 -20.55 2.73
N LYS A 184 0.21 -21.56 2.27
CA LYS A 184 1.64 -21.45 1.95
C LYS A 184 1.91 -20.37 0.90
N VAL A 185 1.17 -20.37 -0.21
CA VAL A 185 1.30 -19.35 -1.28
C VAL A 185 1.01 -17.96 -0.73
N TYR A 186 -0.08 -17.80 0.03
CA TYR A 186 -0.45 -16.52 0.61
C TYR A 186 0.61 -15.99 1.59
N ILE A 187 1.09 -16.84 2.51
CA ILE A 187 2.10 -16.44 3.51
C ILE A 187 3.42 -16.09 2.82
N ARG A 188 3.85 -16.85 1.81
CA ARG A 188 5.07 -16.54 1.06
C ARG A 188 4.99 -15.18 0.39
N GLY A 189 3.90 -14.88 -0.32
CA GLY A 189 3.69 -13.56 -0.94
C GLY A 189 3.65 -12.44 0.09
N TRP A 190 2.96 -12.65 1.22
CA TRP A 190 2.87 -11.66 2.29
C TRP A 190 4.23 -11.42 2.97
N LEU A 191 5.00 -12.47 3.25
CA LEU A 191 6.36 -12.36 3.79
C LEU A 191 7.35 -11.79 2.80
N GLY A 192 7.19 -12.04 1.50
CA GLY A 192 8.00 -11.40 0.45
C GLY A 192 7.93 -9.88 0.53
N TYR A 193 6.77 -9.31 0.88
CA TYR A 193 6.60 -7.88 1.05
C TYR A 193 6.97 -7.40 2.48
N PHE A 194 6.47 -8.06 3.51
CA PHE A 194 6.63 -7.63 4.91
C PHE A 194 7.85 -8.22 5.62
N GLY A 195 8.68 -9.02 4.95
CA GLY A 195 9.80 -9.74 5.55
C GLY A 195 10.89 -8.85 6.16
N ILE A 196 11.00 -7.60 5.69
CA ILE A 196 11.91 -6.60 6.26
C ILE A 196 11.49 -6.13 7.67
N ALA A 197 10.24 -6.40 8.07
CA ALA A 197 9.72 -5.98 9.36
C ALA A 197 10.12 -6.94 10.49
N SER A 198 10.46 -6.39 11.65
CA SER A 198 10.73 -7.17 12.86
C SER A 198 9.42 -7.75 13.42
N MET A 199 9.15 -9.04 13.15
CA MET A 199 7.88 -9.71 13.48
C MET A 199 8.03 -11.10 14.06
N ARG A 200 9.21 -11.51 14.55
CA ARG A 200 9.48 -12.88 15.02
C ARG A 200 8.39 -13.42 15.94
N THR A 201 8.07 -12.70 17.02
CA THR A 201 7.03 -13.11 17.99
C THR A 201 5.64 -13.20 17.35
N THR A 202 5.31 -12.29 16.42
CA THR A 202 4.01 -12.33 15.71
C THR A 202 3.91 -13.57 14.83
N MET A 203 4.99 -13.93 14.14
CA MET A 203 5.03 -15.11 13.28
C MET A 203 4.94 -16.41 14.09
N GLN A 204 5.61 -16.50 15.23
CA GLN A 204 5.48 -17.63 16.14
C GLN A 204 4.03 -17.83 16.60
N ARG A 205 3.37 -16.76 17.05
CA ARG A 205 1.95 -16.82 17.44
C ARG A 205 1.01 -17.19 16.28
N TRP A 206 1.35 -16.78 15.05
CA TRP A 206 0.57 -17.16 13.88
C TRP A 206 0.78 -18.62 13.50
N ASP A 207 1.98 -19.15 13.62
CA ASP A 207 2.28 -20.56 13.40
C ASP A 207 1.50 -21.45 14.37
N GLU A 208 1.54 -21.17 15.68
CA GLU A 208 0.77 -21.87 16.70
C GLU A 208 -0.74 -21.83 16.41
N TRP A 209 -1.24 -20.65 16.03
CA TRP A 209 -2.64 -20.45 15.70
C TRP A 209 -3.04 -21.21 14.43
N LEU A 210 -2.22 -21.23 13.39
CA LEU A 210 -2.45 -21.96 12.14
C LEU A 210 -2.43 -23.48 12.38
N ARG A 211 -1.47 -23.99 13.15
CA ARG A 211 -1.42 -25.41 13.54
C ARG A 211 -2.72 -25.84 14.23
N ARG A 212 -3.26 -25.02 15.14
CA ARG A 212 -4.56 -25.29 15.78
C ARG A 212 -5.69 -25.31 14.76
N ARG A 213 -5.72 -24.35 13.81
CA ARG A 213 -6.75 -24.30 12.77
C ARG A 213 -6.71 -25.49 11.83
N PHE A 214 -5.50 -25.94 11.44
CA PHE A 214 -5.36 -27.15 10.61
C PHE A 214 -5.78 -28.41 11.36
N ARG A 215 -5.44 -28.56 12.62
CA ARG A 215 -5.94 -29.67 13.46
C ARG A 215 -7.48 -29.68 13.51
N CYS A 216 -8.11 -28.53 13.75
CA CYS A 216 -9.56 -28.41 13.74
C CYS A 216 -10.17 -28.71 12.36
N TYR A 217 -9.47 -28.37 11.28
CA TYR A 217 -9.89 -28.66 9.91
C TYR A 217 -9.86 -30.15 9.63
N ILE A 218 -8.77 -30.82 9.92
CA ILE A 218 -8.59 -32.27 9.79
C ILE A 218 -9.63 -33.01 10.65
N TRP A 219 -9.79 -32.59 11.90
CA TRP A 219 -10.78 -33.18 12.81
C TRP A 219 -12.20 -33.14 12.26
N LYS A 220 -12.59 -32.06 11.60
CA LYS A 220 -13.87 -31.95 10.92
C LYS A 220 -13.98 -32.87 9.70
N GLN A 221 -12.87 -33.07 8.95
CA GLN A 221 -12.85 -34.00 7.80
C GLN A 221 -13.01 -35.48 8.22
N TRP A 222 -12.54 -35.85 9.40
CA TRP A 222 -12.71 -37.19 9.95
C TRP A 222 -14.08 -37.40 10.58
N LYS A 223 -15.12 -37.17 9.86
CA LYS A 223 -16.53 -37.07 10.32
C LYS A 223 -16.93 -38.09 11.41
N ARG A 224 -16.56 -39.37 11.27
CA ARG A 224 -17.00 -40.49 12.13
C ARG A 224 -15.99 -40.77 13.24
N PRO A 225 -16.43 -41.10 14.49
CA PRO A 225 -15.55 -41.40 15.64
C PRO A 225 -14.53 -42.51 15.34
N GLY A 226 -14.95 -43.62 14.75
CA GLY A 226 -14.05 -44.71 14.38
C GLY A 226 -12.99 -44.35 13.34
N LYS A 227 -13.28 -43.38 12.44
CA LYS A 227 -12.27 -42.84 11.53
C LYS A 227 -11.27 -41.97 12.26
N ARG A 228 -11.72 -41.18 13.24
CA ARG A 228 -10.83 -40.36 14.10
C ARG A 228 -9.84 -41.24 14.86
N ALA A 229 -10.36 -42.27 15.56
CA ALA A 229 -9.52 -43.21 16.31
C ALA A 229 -8.45 -43.90 15.43
N ARG A 230 -8.85 -44.49 14.30
CA ARG A 230 -7.92 -45.11 13.34
C ARG A 230 -6.86 -44.12 12.82
N SER A 231 -7.27 -42.92 12.48
CA SER A 231 -6.34 -41.90 11.96
C SER A 231 -5.35 -41.42 13.04
N LEU A 232 -5.77 -41.31 14.30
CA LEU A 232 -4.86 -41.00 15.44
C LEU A 232 -3.82 -42.11 15.61
N ILE A 233 -4.24 -43.40 15.66
CA ILE A 233 -3.35 -44.53 15.75
C ILE A 233 -2.33 -44.55 14.61
N GLN A 234 -2.76 -44.24 13.35
CA GLN A 234 -1.84 -44.13 12.22
C GLN A 234 -0.82 -43.01 12.35
N LEU A 235 -1.14 -41.97 13.11
CA LEU A 235 -0.25 -40.82 13.36
C LEU A 235 0.65 -41.06 14.59
N GLY A 236 0.54 -42.20 15.28
CA GLY A 236 1.31 -42.50 16.47
C GLY A 236 0.84 -41.75 17.71
N ILE A 237 -0.42 -41.34 17.76
CA ILE A 237 -1.04 -40.59 18.88
C ILE A 237 -2.10 -41.48 19.56
#